data_a89d3e627f7d884742685857ba9b8c52
#
_entry.id   a89d3e627f7d884742685857ba9b8c52
#
_cell.length_a   1.000
_cell.length_b   1.000
_cell.length_c   1.000
_cell.angle_alpha   90.00
_cell.angle_beta   90.00
_cell.angle_gamma   90.00
#
_symmetry.space_group_name_H-M   'P 1'
#
loop_
_entity.id
_entity.type
_entity.pdbx_description
1 polymer ?
#
loop_
_entity_poly.entity_id
_entity_poly.type
_entity_poly.pdbx_seq_one_letter_code
_entity_poly.pdbx_strand_id
1 'polypeptide(L)'
;MHALIMQKVYSSGVWQFEGDVYVPWGTSGASVMQIFGANKPHASTVMLPVYDGKLTYYHNVTKVLADRVYDRWMRLNVVHDVAAGNVAVFVDGERRLDVQGHGGKEHYFKFGVYTQGLHNHSHRMEAHWKNVAIYTKP
;
A
#
# COMPACT_ATOMS: atom_id res chain seq x y z
N MET A 1 -1.86 -9.27 14.95
CA MET A 1 -1.98 -8.64 13.62
C MET A 1 -0.68 -8.73 12.89
N HIS A 2 -0.71 -9.16 11.68
CA HIS A 2 0.49 -9.27 10.86
C HIS A 2 0.12 -9.03 9.39
N ALA A 3 1.09 -8.56 8.64
CA ALA A 3 0.95 -8.37 7.21
C ALA A 3 1.22 -9.68 6.48
N LEU A 4 0.52 -9.89 5.39
CA LEU A 4 0.83 -10.95 4.45
C LEU A 4 1.89 -10.45 3.48
N ILE A 5 2.83 -11.33 3.14
CA ILE A 5 3.94 -10.99 2.27
C ILE A 5 3.84 -11.86 1.02
N MET A 6 3.80 -11.18 -0.15
CA MET A 6 3.86 -11.89 -1.42
C MET A 6 5.28 -12.39 -1.62
N GLN A 7 5.43 -13.65 -1.97
CA GLN A 7 6.74 -14.30 -2.06
C GLN A 7 7.59 -13.83 -3.25
N LYS A 8 6.99 -13.07 -4.17
CA LYS A 8 7.69 -12.67 -5.38
C LYS A 8 8.55 -11.44 -5.15
N VAL A 9 9.87 -11.63 -5.14
CA VAL A 9 10.85 -10.56 -5.06
C VAL A 9 11.26 -10.16 -6.47
N TYR A 10 11.31 -8.87 -6.75
CA TYR A 10 11.68 -8.37 -8.08
C TYR A 10 12.68 -7.22 -7.96
N SER A 11 13.48 -7.05 -9.00
CA SER A 11 14.50 -6.00 -9.06
C SER A 11 14.47 -5.21 -10.37
N SER A 12 13.62 -5.58 -11.31
CA SER A 12 13.52 -4.91 -12.61
C SER A 12 12.14 -5.13 -13.20
N GLY A 13 11.82 -4.36 -14.22
CA GLY A 13 10.56 -4.48 -14.95
C GLY A 13 9.46 -3.62 -14.35
N VAL A 14 8.25 -3.87 -14.83
CA VAL A 14 7.05 -3.20 -14.35
C VAL A 14 6.18 -4.25 -13.66
N TRP A 15 5.84 -3.99 -12.42
CA TRP A 15 5.09 -4.92 -11.59
C TRP A 15 3.83 -4.26 -11.06
N GLN A 16 2.76 -5.01 -10.99
CA GLN A 16 1.48 -4.51 -10.52
C GLN A 16 0.89 -5.45 -9.48
N PHE A 17 0.54 -4.87 -8.35
CA PHE A 17 -0.28 -5.50 -7.33
C PHE A 17 -1.73 -5.10 -7.56
N GLU A 18 -2.63 -6.06 -7.42
CA GLU A 18 -4.07 -5.81 -7.50
C GLU A 18 -4.76 -6.57 -6.39
N GLY A 19 -5.71 -5.93 -5.73
CA GLY A 19 -6.49 -6.60 -4.70
C GLY A 19 -7.67 -5.77 -4.28
N ASP A 20 -8.67 -6.46 -3.72
CA ASP A 20 -9.79 -5.81 -3.08
C ASP A 20 -9.57 -5.83 -1.58
N VAL A 21 -9.72 -4.69 -0.94
CA VAL A 21 -9.52 -4.54 0.50
C VAL A 21 -10.75 -3.95 1.16
N TYR A 22 -11.07 -4.49 2.33
CA TYR A 22 -12.18 -4.02 3.17
C TYR A 22 -11.61 -3.65 4.52
N VAL A 23 -11.81 -2.42 4.95
CA VAL A 23 -11.31 -1.92 6.23
C VAL A 23 -12.51 -1.61 7.11
N PRO A 24 -12.73 -2.37 8.18
CA PRO A 24 -13.85 -2.08 9.09
C PRO A 24 -13.68 -0.74 9.80
N TRP A 25 -14.79 -0.12 10.11
CA TRP A 25 -14.80 1.08 10.94
C TRP A 25 -14.00 0.85 12.22
N GLY A 26 -13.25 1.86 12.63
CA GLY A 26 -12.47 1.82 13.85
C GLY A 26 -11.00 1.49 13.64
N THR A 27 -10.60 0.98 12.47
CA THR A 27 -9.19 0.76 12.16
C THR A 27 -8.56 2.08 11.72
N SER A 28 -7.54 2.52 12.41
CA SER A 28 -6.83 3.75 12.07
C SER A 28 -5.39 3.66 12.53
N GLY A 29 -4.49 4.35 11.82
CA GLY A 29 -3.07 4.29 12.11
C GLY A 29 -2.44 2.99 11.66
N ALA A 30 -3.01 2.34 10.66
CA ALA A 30 -2.55 1.05 10.15
C ALA A 30 -2.33 1.11 8.65
N SER A 31 -1.24 0.52 8.20
CA SER A 31 -0.96 0.37 6.78
C SER A 31 -1.62 -0.90 6.28
N VAL A 32 -2.23 -0.83 5.09
CA VAL A 32 -2.86 -1.99 4.49
C VAL A 32 -2.05 -2.57 3.35
N MET A 33 -1.13 -1.79 2.79
CA MET A 33 -0.31 -2.23 1.67
C MET A 33 0.98 -1.42 1.63
N GLN A 34 2.08 -2.06 1.24
CA GLN A 34 3.34 -1.37 0.95
C GLN A 34 4.15 -2.13 -0.07
N ILE A 35 5.09 -1.43 -0.71
CA ILE A 35 6.16 -2.04 -1.48
C ILE A 35 7.40 -1.94 -0.62
N PHE A 36 7.90 -3.07 -0.15
CA PHE A 36 9.10 -3.12 0.68
C PHE A 36 10.34 -3.03 -0.21
N GLY A 37 11.41 -2.49 0.35
CA GLY A 37 12.68 -2.30 -0.34
C GLY A 37 12.84 -0.86 -0.80
N ALA A 38 13.81 -0.18 -0.23
CA ALA A 38 14.10 1.21 -0.54
C ALA A 38 15.54 1.53 -0.15
N ASN A 39 16.03 2.66 -0.60
CA ASN A 39 17.31 3.18 -0.13
C ASN A 39 17.13 3.79 1.26
N LYS A 40 18.15 3.60 2.12
CA LYS A 40 18.13 4.21 3.44
C LYS A 40 17.95 5.72 3.34
N PRO A 41 17.24 6.36 4.26
CA PRO A 41 16.73 5.83 5.52
C PRO A 41 15.36 5.18 5.43
N HIS A 42 14.81 5.01 4.24
CA HIS A 42 13.49 4.42 4.05
C HIS A 42 13.58 2.88 4.03
N ALA A 43 12.56 2.22 4.54
CA ALA A 43 12.45 0.77 4.44
C ALA A 43 11.57 0.37 3.26
N SER A 44 10.59 1.20 2.95
CA SER A 44 9.61 0.92 1.90
C SER A 44 9.60 2.03 0.86
N THR A 45 9.35 1.64 -0.38
CA THR A 45 9.28 2.61 -1.47
C THR A 45 7.88 3.22 -1.56
N VAL A 46 6.87 2.53 -1.04
CA VAL A 46 5.49 3.03 -0.90
C VAL A 46 4.86 2.42 0.33
N MET A 47 4.07 3.20 1.04
CA MET A 47 3.21 2.72 2.14
C MET A 47 1.86 3.42 2.06
N LEU A 48 0.80 2.66 2.29
CA LEU A 48 -0.57 3.14 2.19
C LEU A 48 -1.30 2.90 3.51
N PRO A 49 -1.19 3.83 4.47
CA PRO A 49 -1.91 3.70 5.73
C PRO A 49 -3.33 4.28 5.66
N VAL A 50 -4.17 3.80 6.56
CA VAL A 50 -5.52 4.34 6.78
C VAL A 50 -5.52 5.14 8.07
N TYR A 51 -6.01 6.37 8.00
CA TYR A 51 -6.24 7.24 9.16
C TYR A 51 -7.65 7.81 9.08
N ASP A 52 -8.46 7.53 10.10
CA ASP A 52 -9.81 8.10 10.23
C ASP A 52 -10.65 7.95 8.97
N GLY A 53 -10.63 6.76 8.39
CA GLY A 53 -11.44 6.46 7.21
C GLY A 53 -10.88 6.95 5.89
N LYS A 54 -9.62 7.39 5.87
CA LYS A 54 -8.95 7.87 4.67
C LYS A 54 -7.74 7.02 4.36
N LEU A 55 -7.61 6.62 3.12
CA LEU A 55 -6.39 5.98 2.62
C LEU A 55 -5.41 7.08 2.27
N THR A 56 -4.20 7.01 2.82
CA THR A 56 -3.21 8.06 2.68
C THR A 56 -1.89 7.50 2.16
N TYR A 57 -0.92 8.40 1.96
CA TYR A 57 0.42 8.05 1.48
C TYR A 57 1.43 8.30 2.59
N TYR A 58 2.12 7.25 3.03
CA TYR A 58 3.11 7.32 4.12
C TYR A 58 2.48 7.94 5.36
N HIS A 59 3.21 8.86 6.01
CA HIS A 59 2.74 9.57 7.19
C HIS A 59 2.09 10.91 6.86
N ASN A 60 1.85 11.18 5.59
CA ASN A 60 1.27 12.44 5.17
C ASN A 60 -0.25 12.33 5.14
N VAL A 61 -0.88 12.66 6.26
CA VAL A 61 -2.33 12.57 6.42
C VAL A 61 -3.09 13.56 5.52
N THR A 62 -2.38 14.54 4.94
CA THR A 62 -3.00 15.48 4.00
C THR A 62 -3.02 14.94 2.56
N LYS A 63 -2.23 13.90 2.28
CA LYS A 63 -2.23 13.26 0.96
C LYS A 63 -3.23 12.13 0.96
N VAL A 64 -4.48 12.47 0.71
CA VAL A 64 -5.60 11.53 0.74
C VAL A 64 -5.81 10.94 -0.64
N LEU A 65 -5.70 9.60 -0.73
CA LEU A 65 -5.93 8.86 -1.98
C LEU A 65 -7.40 8.47 -2.14
N ALA A 66 -8.07 8.22 -1.03
CA ALA A 66 -9.49 7.91 -1.02
C ALA A 66 -10.04 8.24 0.35
N ASP A 67 -11.29 8.71 0.41
CA ASP A 67 -11.97 8.95 1.68
C ASP A 67 -13.12 7.96 1.85
N ARG A 68 -13.74 7.95 3.03
CA ARG A 68 -14.87 7.08 3.34
C ARG A 68 -14.59 5.62 2.98
N VAL A 69 -13.38 5.16 3.35
CA VAL A 69 -12.95 3.81 2.96
C VAL A 69 -13.52 2.72 3.86
N TYR A 70 -14.12 3.10 5.03
CA TYR A 70 -14.63 2.11 5.98
C TYR A 70 -15.84 1.36 5.43
N ASP A 71 -15.90 0.09 5.80
CA ASP A 71 -17.07 -0.77 5.63
C ASP A 71 -17.51 -0.94 4.18
N ARG A 72 -16.53 -0.93 3.27
CA ARG A 72 -16.78 -1.21 1.86
C ARG A 72 -15.54 -1.85 1.23
N TRP A 73 -15.75 -2.57 0.16
CA TRP A 73 -14.65 -3.10 -0.64
C TRP A 73 -14.10 -2.01 -1.56
N MET A 74 -12.79 -1.90 -1.58
CA MET A 74 -12.07 -0.93 -2.38
C MET A 74 -11.08 -1.68 -3.26
N ARG A 75 -11.13 -1.48 -4.59
CA ARG A 75 -10.16 -2.08 -5.51
C ARG A 75 -8.90 -1.24 -5.50
N LEU A 76 -7.78 -1.88 -5.20
CA LEU A 76 -6.48 -1.23 -5.12
C LEU A 76 -5.55 -1.81 -6.18
N ASN A 77 -4.96 -0.94 -7.01
CA ASN A 77 -3.91 -1.32 -7.96
C ASN A 77 -2.69 -0.47 -7.68
N VAL A 78 -1.52 -1.11 -7.58
CA VAL A 78 -0.26 -0.41 -7.34
C VAL A 78 0.72 -0.86 -8.41
N VAL A 79 1.18 0.09 -9.24
CA VAL A 79 2.06 -0.19 -10.37
C VAL A 79 3.43 0.40 -10.08
N HIS A 80 4.46 -0.45 -10.08
CA HIS A 80 5.83 -0.04 -9.83
C HIS A 80 6.67 -0.26 -11.08
N ASP A 81 7.16 0.82 -11.66
CA ASP A 81 8.12 0.80 -12.75
C ASP A 81 9.50 0.98 -12.14
N VAL A 82 10.26 -0.11 -12.05
CA VAL A 82 11.53 -0.09 -11.33
C VAL A 82 12.55 0.79 -12.04
N ALA A 83 12.64 0.70 -13.37
CA ALA A 83 13.62 1.48 -14.14
C ALA A 83 13.36 2.98 -14.04
N ALA A 84 12.10 3.39 -14.11
CA ALA A 84 11.73 4.79 -13.97
C ALA A 84 11.73 5.26 -12.51
N GLY A 85 11.72 4.34 -11.55
CA GLY A 85 11.65 4.66 -10.14
C GLY A 85 10.31 5.25 -9.74
N ASN A 86 9.24 4.86 -10.43
CA ASN A 86 7.94 5.50 -10.31
C ASN A 86 6.89 4.51 -9.80
N VAL A 87 6.01 5.02 -8.95
CA VAL A 87 4.89 4.23 -8.43
C VAL A 87 3.59 4.96 -8.67
N ALA A 88 2.62 4.28 -9.25
CA ALA A 88 1.26 4.80 -9.44
C ALA A 88 0.28 3.95 -8.64
N VAL A 89 -0.66 4.60 -7.99
CA VAL A 89 -1.70 3.94 -7.20
C VAL A 89 -3.08 4.32 -7.75
N PHE A 90 -3.88 3.30 -7.99
CA PHE A 90 -5.25 3.45 -8.48
C PHE A 90 -6.21 2.93 -7.40
N VAL A 91 -7.25 3.68 -7.16
CA VAL A 91 -8.34 3.28 -6.25
C VAL A 91 -9.63 3.26 -7.05
N ASP A 92 -10.28 2.10 -7.07
CA ASP A 92 -11.53 1.89 -7.84
C ASP A 92 -11.39 2.35 -9.29
N GLY A 93 -10.22 2.06 -9.88
CA GLY A 93 -9.94 2.36 -11.28
C GLY A 93 -9.44 3.77 -11.57
N GLU A 94 -9.41 4.65 -10.58
CA GLU A 94 -8.94 6.02 -10.77
C GLU A 94 -7.53 6.18 -10.21
N ARG A 95 -6.64 6.80 -11.00
CA ARG A 95 -5.28 7.08 -10.54
C ARG A 95 -5.32 8.20 -9.50
N ARG A 96 -4.87 7.86 -8.30
CA ARG A 96 -4.89 8.77 -7.17
C ARG A 96 -3.51 9.22 -6.72
N LEU A 97 -2.47 8.51 -7.14
CA LEU A 97 -1.10 8.83 -6.74
C LEU A 97 -0.17 8.44 -7.88
N ASP A 98 0.83 9.29 -8.11
CA ASP A 98 1.90 9.01 -9.07
C ASP A 98 3.14 9.70 -8.51
N VAL A 99 4.06 8.93 -7.94
CA VAL A 99 5.19 9.45 -7.20
C VAL A 99 6.46 8.73 -7.56
N GLN A 100 7.60 9.37 -7.27
CA GLN A 100 8.88 8.70 -7.26
C GLN A 100 8.95 7.82 -6.03
N GLY A 101 9.41 6.59 -6.20
CA GLY A 101 9.70 5.71 -5.09
C GLY A 101 10.98 6.14 -4.38
N HIS A 102 11.38 5.36 -3.37
CA HIS A 102 12.56 5.65 -2.59
C HIS A 102 13.75 4.78 -2.99
N GLY A 103 13.78 4.28 -4.23
CA GLY A 103 14.88 3.48 -4.74
C GLY A 103 14.86 2.06 -4.19
N GLY A 104 16.07 1.49 -4.04
CA GLY A 104 16.25 0.12 -3.57
C GLY A 104 16.49 -0.83 -4.71
N LYS A 105 17.08 -2.00 -4.38
CA LYS A 105 17.47 -2.98 -5.38
C LYS A 105 16.53 -4.14 -5.52
N GLU A 106 15.89 -4.52 -4.42
CA GLU A 106 14.96 -5.66 -4.38
C GLU A 106 13.68 -5.23 -3.72
N HIS A 107 12.56 -5.60 -4.31
CA HIS A 107 11.25 -5.18 -3.87
C HIS A 107 10.31 -6.38 -3.75
N TYR A 108 9.31 -6.24 -2.90
CA TYR A 108 8.18 -7.16 -2.90
C TYR A 108 6.95 -6.43 -2.37
N PHE A 109 5.79 -6.89 -2.81
CA PHE A 109 4.52 -6.36 -2.32
C PHE A 109 4.18 -7.00 -0.98
N LYS A 110 3.67 -6.18 -0.07
CA LYS A 110 3.28 -6.61 1.25
C LYS A 110 1.90 -6.03 1.53
N PHE A 111 0.95 -6.87 1.88
CA PHE A 111 -0.41 -6.45 2.14
C PHE A 111 -0.94 -7.15 3.38
N GLY A 112 -1.99 -6.58 3.97
CA GLY A 112 -2.57 -7.07 5.22
C GLY A 112 -2.97 -5.89 6.07
N VAL A 113 -2.58 -5.91 7.34
CA VAL A 113 -2.76 -4.77 8.25
C VAL A 113 -1.66 -4.80 9.30
N TYR A 114 -1.02 -3.66 9.53
CA TYR A 114 0.00 -3.55 10.57
C TYR A 114 0.15 -2.10 10.99
N THR A 115 0.59 -1.90 12.23
CA THR A 115 0.73 -0.57 12.80
C THR A 115 1.89 0.18 12.13
N GLN A 116 1.70 1.47 11.91
CA GLN A 116 2.68 2.33 11.27
C GLN A 116 3.57 3.05 12.24
N GLY A 117 3.21 3.13 13.46
CA GLY A 117 3.96 3.89 14.42
C GLY A 117 3.63 3.49 15.82
N LEU A 118 4.25 4.19 16.75
CA LEU A 118 4.07 3.94 18.16
C LEU A 118 2.85 4.68 18.71
N HIS A 119 2.32 5.62 17.94
CA HIS A 119 1.27 6.52 18.38
C HIS A 119 0.17 6.62 17.33
N ASN A 120 -1.01 7.08 17.74
CA ASN A 120 -2.13 7.42 16.85
C ASN A 120 -2.70 6.23 16.07
N HIS A 121 -2.56 5.02 16.60
CA HIS A 121 -3.22 3.87 16.01
C HIS A 121 -4.38 3.42 16.90
N SER A 122 -5.38 2.81 16.29
CA SER A 122 -6.52 2.24 16.99
C SER A 122 -6.12 0.98 17.74
N HIS A 123 -6.89 0.61 18.76
CA HIS A 123 -6.70 -0.68 19.44
C HIS A 123 -7.04 -1.84 18.53
N ARG A 124 -8.06 -1.66 17.69
CA ARG A 124 -8.45 -2.65 16.71
C ARG A 124 -7.86 -2.28 15.36
N MET A 125 -7.16 -3.23 14.73
CA MET A 125 -6.63 -3.06 13.38
C MET A 125 -7.02 -4.28 12.59
N GLU A 126 -7.88 -4.09 11.59
CA GLU A 126 -8.41 -5.18 10.80
C GLU A 126 -8.52 -4.78 9.34
N ALA A 127 -8.20 -5.69 8.45
CA ALA A 127 -8.42 -5.54 7.02
C ALA A 127 -8.70 -6.90 6.43
N HIS A 128 -9.59 -6.96 5.47
CA HIS A 128 -9.90 -8.18 4.73
C HIS A 128 -9.51 -7.98 3.28
N TRP A 129 -8.90 -9.01 2.69
CA TRP A 129 -8.42 -8.97 1.32
C TRP A 129 -9.03 -10.11 0.52
N LYS A 130 -9.31 -9.85 -0.75
CA LYS A 130 -9.72 -10.87 -1.72
C LYS A 130 -9.26 -10.48 -3.11
N ASN A 131 -9.25 -11.45 -4.00
CA ASN A 131 -8.89 -11.25 -5.42
C ASN A 131 -7.51 -10.63 -5.60
N VAL A 132 -6.55 -11.08 -4.78
CA VAL A 132 -5.17 -10.57 -4.83
C VAL A 132 -4.43 -11.24 -5.97
N ALA A 133 -3.78 -10.43 -6.81
CA ALA A 133 -2.99 -10.93 -7.94
C ALA A 133 -1.79 -10.01 -8.17
N ILE A 134 -0.74 -10.58 -8.76
CA ILE A 134 0.43 -9.84 -9.18
C ILE A 134 0.62 -10.05 -10.68
N TYR A 135 0.85 -8.95 -11.38
CA TYR A 135 1.13 -8.95 -12.81
C TYR A 135 2.49 -8.34 -13.06
N THR A 136 3.12 -8.77 -14.14
CA THR A 136 4.39 -8.18 -14.56
C THR A 136 4.47 -8.11 -16.07
N LYS A 137 5.24 -7.15 -16.55
CA LYS A 137 5.68 -7.12 -17.93
C LYS A 137 7.16 -6.73 -17.95
N PRO A 138 7.91 -7.28 -18.92
CA PRO A 138 9.34 -6.98 -19.03
C PRO A 138 9.62 -5.50 -19.30
#